data_06c3c7a03d3d7b99f053b0e5647b2801
#
_entry.id   06c3c7a03d3d7b99f053b0e5647b2801
#
_cell.length_a   1.000
_cell.length_b   1.000
_cell.length_c   1.000
_cell.angle_alpha   90.00
_cell.angle_beta   90.00
_cell.angle_gamma   90.00
#
_symmetry.space_group_name_H-M   'P 1'
#
loop_
_entity.id
_entity.type
_entity.pdbx_description
1 polymer ?
#
loop_
_entity_poly.entity_id
_entity_poly.type
_entity_poly.pdbx_seq_one_letter_code
_entity_poly.pdbx_strand_id
1 'polypeptide(L)'
;GRRENLLEEVCARDKDKLFYQVCDITDTQATISSLKTLTQKMGGMDILIICAGTGELNPELSYQLEEPTLLTNVIGFTNIADWGFRYFEQQKSGHLVTISSVGGTRGSGIAPAYNASKAYQINYMEGLRQKATKSPYSIYTTDIRPGFVDTAMAKGEGLFWVTPVD
;
A
#
# COMPACT_ATOMS: atom_id res chain seq x y z
N GLY A 1 5.45 7.40 5.82
CA GLY A 1 6.72 6.76 5.42
C GLY A 1 7.73 6.71 6.55
N ARG A 2 8.82 5.93 6.41
CA ARG A 2 9.83 5.73 7.45
C ARG A 2 11.02 6.68 7.36
N ARG A 3 11.31 7.20 6.17
CA ARG A 3 12.50 8.05 5.90
C ARG A 3 12.15 9.51 6.03
N GLU A 4 12.37 10.06 7.23
CA GLU A 4 11.97 11.43 7.58
C GLU A 4 12.60 12.48 6.66
N ASN A 5 13.91 12.38 6.40
CA ASN A 5 14.63 13.30 5.53
C ASN A 5 14.02 13.41 4.12
N LEU A 6 13.56 12.30 3.53
CA LEU A 6 12.90 12.31 2.22
C LEU A 6 11.48 12.88 2.28
N LEU A 7 10.78 12.66 3.38
CA LEU A 7 9.46 13.24 3.59
C LEU A 7 9.55 14.76 3.76
N GLU A 8 10.54 15.24 4.50
CA GLU A 8 10.84 16.67 4.65
C GLU A 8 11.17 17.33 3.31
N GLU A 9 12.04 16.69 2.50
CA GLU A 9 12.41 17.18 1.17
C GLU A 9 11.17 17.33 0.26
N VAL A 10 10.28 16.33 0.26
CA VAL A 10 9.04 16.40 -0.52
C VAL A 10 8.13 17.52 -0.01
N CYS A 11 7.92 17.62 1.31
CA CYS A 11 7.04 18.61 1.90
C CYS A 11 7.61 20.04 1.81
N ALA A 12 8.92 20.19 1.68
CA ALA A 12 9.54 21.51 1.45
C ALA A 12 9.14 22.15 0.11
N ARG A 13 8.62 21.38 -0.84
CA ARG A 13 8.16 21.89 -2.15
C ARG A 13 6.90 22.73 -2.05
N ASP A 14 6.02 22.46 -1.09
CA ASP A 14 4.82 23.25 -0.81
C ASP A 14 4.38 23.03 0.65
N LYS A 15 4.90 23.84 1.55
CA LYS A 15 4.68 23.69 3.01
C LYS A 15 3.23 23.91 3.45
N ASP A 16 2.46 24.59 2.64
CA ASP A 16 1.05 24.92 2.96
C ASP A 16 0.11 23.77 2.56
N LYS A 17 0.52 22.92 1.59
CA LYS A 17 -0.33 21.85 1.05
C LYS A 17 0.19 20.43 1.34
N LEU A 18 1.48 20.27 1.62
CA LEU A 18 2.08 18.98 1.83
C LEU A 18 2.38 18.75 3.32
N PHE A 19 1.86 17.65 3.85
CA PHE A 19 2.07 17.24 5.23
C PHE A 19 2.64 15.83 5.27
N TYR A 20 3.46 15.54 6.27
CA TYR A 20 3.97 14.20 6.47
C TYR A 20 3.88 13.74 7.92
N GLN A 21 3.98 12.43 8.08
CA GLN A 21 4.13 11.77 9.37
C GLN A 21 5.10 10.59 9.17
N VAL A 22 6.10 10.53 10.04
CA VAL A 22 6.97 9.35 10.09
C VAL A 22 6.19 8.20 10.70
N CYS A 23 6.12 7.08 9.99
CA CYS A 23 5.36 5.92 10.44
C CYS A 23 5.88 4.64 9.77
N ASP A 24 6.06 3.59 10.56
CA ASP A 24 6.21 2.22 10.08
C ASP A 24 4.86 1.52 10.14
N ILE A 25 4.37 1.06 9.00
CA ILE A 25 3.03 0.46 8.93
C ILE A 25 2.94 -0.92 9.59
N THR A 26 4.05 -1.53 9.95
CA THR A 26 4.09 -2.78 10.72
C THR A 26 3.70 -2.56 12.19
N ASP A 27 3.87 -1.33 12.71
CA ASP A 27 3.24 -0.91 13.96
C ASP A 27 1.81 -0.44 13.69
N THR A 28 0.87 -1.34 13.87
CA THR A 28 -0.54 -1.12 13.53
C THR A 28 -1.21 -0.02 14.38
N GLN A 29 -0.81 0.13 15.65
CA GLN A 29 -1.37 1.16 16.53
C GLN A 29 -0.82 2.56 16.20
N ALA A 30 0.49 2.68 16.04
CA ALA A 30 1.12 3.93 15.64
C ALA A 30 0.64 4.37 14.25
N THR A 31 0.40 3.43 13.34
CA THR A 31 -0.15 3.70 12.01
C THR A 31 -1.52 4.38 12.07
N ILE A 32 -2.46 3.84 12.84
CA ILE A 32 -3.80 4.43 12.96
C ILE A 32 -3.73 5.82 13.63
N SER A 33 -2.88 5.98 14.64
CA SER A 33 -2.66 7.29 15.28
C SER A 33 -2.12 8.32 14.27
N SER A 34 -1.14 7.93 13.47
CA SER A 34 -0.55 8.77 12.41
C SER A 34 -1.57 9.16 11.34
N LEU A 35 -2.39 8.22 10.88
CA LEU A 35 -3.45 8.47 9.89
C LEU A 35 -4.49 9.46 10.43
N LYS A 36 -4.93 9.28 11.67
CA LYS A 36 -5.85 10.23 12.33
C LYS A 36 -5.26 11.64 12.41
N THR A 37 -4.01 11.75 12.87
CA THR A 37 -3.30 13.04 12.99
C THR A 37 -3.20 13.75 11.63
N LEU A 38 -2.78 13.03 10.59
CA LEU A 38 -2.68 13.61 9.23
C LEU A 38 -4.04 14.03 8.69
N THR A 39 -5.06 13.18 8.83
CA THR A 39 -6.41 13.48 8.34
C THR A 39 -7.00 14.70 9.02
N GLN A 40 -6.79 14.85 10.34
CA GLN A 40 -7.20 16.06 11.07
C GLN A 40 -6.45 17.30 10.58
N LYS A 41 -5.13 17.19 10.37
CA LYS A 41 -4.30 18.30 9.90
C LYS A 41 -4.69 18.76 8.49
N MET A 42 -5.10 17.84 7.63
CA MET A 42 -5.55 18.13 6.26
C MET A 42 -7.01 18.62 6.18
N GLY A 43 -7.77 18.53 7.26
CA GLY A 43 -9.19 18.87 7.28
C GLY A 43 -10.11 17.81 6.68
N GLY A 44 -9.62 16.62 6.40
CA GLY A 44 -10.36 15.48 5.82
C GLY A 44 -9.51 14.69 4.84
N MET A 45 -10.14 13.67 4.21
CA MET A 45 -9.47 12.81 3.25
C MET A 45 -10.48 12.30 2.21
N ASP A 46 -10.25 12.61 0.94
CA ASP A 46 -11.10 12.11 -0.16
C ASP A 46 -10.50 10.87 -0.84
N ILE A 47 -9.18 10.76 -0.85
CA ILE A 47 -8.46 9.64 -1.47
C ILE A 47 -7.40 9.11 -0.51
N LEU A 48 -7.39 7.79 -0.32
CA LEU A 48 -6.31 7.08 0.39
C LEU A 48 -5.60 6.15 -0.58
N ILE A 49 -4.31 6.41 -0.83
CA ILE A 49 -3.48 5.58 -1.70
C ILE A 49 -2.50 4.76 -0.85
N ILE A 50 -2.64 3.44 -0.86
CA ILE A 50 -1.75 2.52 -0.15
C ILE A 50 -0.65 2.06 -1.12
N CYS A 51 0.51 2.72 -1.05
CA CYS A 51 1.70 2.39 -1.85
C CYS A 51 2.73 1.55 -1.07
N ALA A 52 2.59 1.44 0.25
CA ALA A 52 3.55 0.73 1.07
C ALA A 52 3.61 -0.75 0.68
N GLY A 53 4.82 -1.24 0.47
CA GLY A 53 5.06 -2.63 0.12
C GLY A 53 6.55 -2.93 0.10
N THR A 54 6.89 -4.20 0.32
CA THR A 54 8.25 -4.73 0.24
C THR A 54 8.21 -6.15 -0.31
N GLY A 55 9.36 -6.67 -0.71
CA GLY A 55 9.54 -8.04 -1.13
C GLY A 55 11.01 -8.35 -1.39
N GLU A 56 11.40 -9.57 -1.08
CA GLU A 56 12.74 -10.08 -1.32
C GLU A 56 12.66 -11.37 -2.15
N LEU A 57 13.72 -11.62 -2.91
CA LEU A 57 13.93 -12.93 -3.54
C LEU A 57 14.32 -13.93 -2.46
N ASN A 58 13.70 -15.09 -2.45
CA ASN A 58 13.88 -16.12 -1.42
C ASN A 58 13.82 -17.53 -2.01
N PRO A 59 14.75 -17.90 -2.89
CA PRO A 59 14.78 -19.24 -3.49
C PRO A 59 14.99 -20.36 -2.47
N GLU A 60 15.65 -20.06 -1.35
CA GLU A 60 15.96 -21.02 -0.29
C GLU A 60 14.86 -21.16 0.78
N LEU A 61 13.75 -20.41 0.64
CA LEU A 61 12.61 -20.42 1.57
C LEU A 61 12.99 -20.09 3.03
N SER A 62 13.84 -19.08 3.22
CA SER A 62 14.14 -18.56 4.55
C SER A 62 12.97 -17.73 5.08
N TYR A 63 12.33 -18.14 6.16
CA TYR A 63 11.21 -17.44 6.78
C TYR A 63 11.57 -16.00 7.18
N GLN A 64 12.80 -15.78 7.63
CA GLN A 64 13.30 -14.47 8.04
C GLN A 64 13.27 -13.42 6.89
N LEU A 65 13.36 -13.87 5.63
CA LEU A 65 13.21 -12.99 4.46
C LEU A 65 11.73 -12.77 4.09
N GLU A 66 10.85 -13.67 4.45
CA GLU A 66 9.41 -13.61 4.15
C GLU A 66 8.61 -12.79 5.16
N GLU A 67 8.95 -12.92 6.44
CA GLU A 67 8.22 -12.29 7.54
C GLU A 67 8.04 -10.76 7.36
N PRO A 68 9.07 -9.97 7.01
CA PRO A 68 8.91 -8.53 6.77
C PRO A 68 7.93 -8.22 5.63
N THR A 69 7.89 -9.08 4.60
CA THR A 69 6.94 -8.96 3.49
C THR A 69 5.51 -9.19 3.97
N LEU A 70 5.27 -10.21 4.80
CA LEU A 70 3.95 -10.49 5.36
C LEU A 70 3.49 -9.38 6.31
N LEU A 71 4.36 -8.93 7.20
CA LEU A 71 4.06 -7.84 8.12
C LEU A 71 3.68 -6.54 7.38
N THR A 72 4.41 -6.20 6.33
CA THR A 72 4.16 -4.98 5.57
C THR A 72 2.96 -5.14 4.62
N ASN A 73 3.00 -6.15 3.74
CA ASN A 73 2.07 -6.26 2.61
C ASN A 73 0.73 -6.89 2.99
N VAL A 74 0.66 -7.61 4.12
CA VAL A 74 -0.57 -8.24 4.59
C VAL A 74 -1.08 -7.51 5.82
N ILE A 75 -0.37 -7.55 6.93
CA ILE A 75 -0.86 -7.02 8.21
C ILE A 75 -0.99 -5.49 8.17
N GLY A 76 0.09 -4.78 7.82
CA GLY A 76 0.08 -3.31 7.73
C GLY A 76 -0.88 -2.81 6.66
N PHE A 77 -0.90 -3.45 5.50
CA PHE A 77 -1.87 -3.14 4.44
C PHE A 77 -3.31 -3.27 4.92
N THR A 78 -3.68 -4.42 5.52
CA THR A 78 -5.04 -4.69 5.99
C THR A 78 -5.49 -3.66 7.01
N ASN A 79 -4.62 -3.33 7.97
CA ASN A 79 -4.90 -2.34 9.01
C ASN A 79 -5.23 -0.95 8.42
N ILE A 80 -4.47 -0.51 7.41
CA ILE A 80 -4.70 0.78 6.73
C ILE A 80 -5.97 0.72 5.88
N ALA A 81 -6.17 -0.35 5.12
CA ALA A 81 -7.31 -0.50 4.23
C ALA A 81 -8.64 -0.56 5.00
N ASP A 82 -8.67 -1.30 6.10
CA ASP A 82 -9.82 -1.39 7.00
C ASP A 82 -10.16 -0.05 7.64
N TRP A 83 -9.15 0.65 8.18
CA TRP A 83 -9.34 1.98 8.75
C TRP A 83 -9.84 2.98 7.70
N GLY A 84 -9.21 3.01 6.51
CA GLY A 84 -9.57 3.94 5.45
C GLY A 84 -10.98 3.69 4.92
N PHE A 85 -11.35 2.43 4.71
CA PHE A 85 -12.68 2.08 4.26
C PHE A 85 -13.74 2.51 5.27
N ARG A 86 -13.56 2.24 6.56
CA ARG A 86 -14.46 2.72 7.64
C ARG A 86 -14.52 4.23 7.75
N TYR A 87 -13.41 4.92 7.53
CA TYR A 87 -13.39 6.38 7.47
C TYR A 87 -14.31 6.89 6.36
N PHE A 88 -14.22 6.31 5.16
CA PHE A 88 -15.09 6.67 4.03
C PHE A 88 -16.56 6.27 4.25
N GLU A 89 -16.85 5.17 4.95
CA GLU A 89 -18.21 4.84 5.34
C GLU A 89 -18.82 5.93 6.26
N GLN A 90 -18.06 6.43 7.21
CA GLN A 90 -18.49 7.52 8.10
C GLN A 90 -18.64 8.84 7.35
N GLN A 91 -17.73 9.16 6.44
CA GLN A 91 -17.78 10.35 5.58
C GLN A 91 -18.86 10.24 4.49
N LYS A 92 -19.34 9.02 4.16
CA LYS A 92 -20.28 8.68 3.09
C LYS A 92 -19.74 8.87 1.68
N SER A 93 -18.46 9.08 1.54
CA SER A 93 -17.76 9.23 0.26
C SER A 93 -16.27 8.98 0.42
N GLY A 94 -15.61 8.59 -0.66
CA GLY A 94 -14.16 8.49 -0.71
C GLY A 94 -13.66 7.45 -1.69
N HIS A 95 -12.34 7.40 -1.87
CA HIS A 95 -11.71 6.50 -2.83
C HIS A 95 -10.48 5.82 -2.20
N LEU A 96 -10.56 4.52 -2.03
CA LEU A 96 -9.45 3.69 -1.58
C LEU A 96 -8.70 3.13 -2.78
N VAL A 97 -7.41 3.43 -2.87
CA VAL A 97 -6.53 2.96 -3.95
C VAL A 97 -5.41 2.13 -3.36
N THR A 98 -5.07 1.01 -3.98
CA THR A 98 -3.86 0.25 -3.65
C THR A 98 -2.96 0.06 -4.86
N ILE A 99 -1.66 0.00 -4.61
CA ILE A 99 -0.66 -0.38 -5.60
C ILE A 99 -0.25 -1.83 -5.30
N SER A 100 -0.92 -2.77 -5.96
CA SER A 100 -0.57 -4.19 -5.85
C SER A 100 0.55 -4.58 -6.83
N SER A 101 0.37 -5.57 -7.66
CA SER A 101 1.33 -5.97 -8.71
C SER A 101 0.71 -7.00 -9.64
N VAL A 102 1.15 -7.06 -10.89
CA VAL A 102 0.91 -8.23 -11.77
C VAL A 102 1.46 -9.51 -11.16
N GLY A 103 2.50 -9.43 -10.32
CA GLY A 103 3.04 -10.57 -9.57
C GLY A 103 2.03 -11.25 -8.66
N GLY A 104 0.94 -10.57 -8.26
CA GLY A 104 -0.15 -11.17 -7.50
C GLY A 104 -1.08 -12.08 -8.31
N THR A 105 -0.91 -12.18 -9.62
CA THR A 105 -1.75 -13.05 -10.47
C THR A 105 -1.27 -14.48 -10.53
N ARG A 106 -0.01 -14.75 -10.13
CA ARG A 106 0.62 -16.07 -10.12
C ARG A 106 1.62 -16.19 -8.97
N GLY A 107 1.82 -17.44 -8.48
CA GLY A 107 2.91 -17.75 -7.56
C GLY A 107 4.28 -17.62 -8.26
N SER A 108 5.32 -17.43 -7.46
CA SER A 108 6.71 -17.39 -7.91
C SER A 108 7.57 -18.31 -7.06
N GLY A 109 8.37 -19.18 -7.70
CA GLY A 109 9.30 -20.07 -6.99
C GLY A 109 10.48 -19.33 -6.34
N ILE A 110 10.74 -18.09 -6.75
CA ILE A 110 11.86 -17.28 -6.22
C ILE A 110 11.41 -16.14 -5.30
N ALA A 111 10.09 -15.87 -5.20
CA ALA A 111 9.55 -14.84 -4.33
C ALA A 111 8.15 -15.21 -3.82
N PRO A 112 7.99 -16.36 -3.12
CA PRO A 112 6.67 -16.89 -2.77
C PRO A 112 5.85 -15.93 -1.93
N ALA A 113 6.42 -15.38 -0.86
CA ALA A 113 5.71 -14.46 0.04
C ALA A 113 5.30 -13.15 -0.65
N TYR A 114 6.17 -12.59 -1.52
CA TYR A 114 5.81 -11.38 -2.26
C TYR A 114 4.59 -11.60 -3.15
N ASN A 115 4.65 -12.62 -4.04
CA ASN A 115 3.55 -12.90 -4.96
C ASN A 115 2.25 -13.24 -4.20
N ALA A 116 2.34 -14.07 -3.15
CA ALA A 116 1.20 -14.40 -2.32
C ALA A 116 0.62 -13.17 -1.61
N SER A 117 1.46 -12.27 -1.09
CA SER A 117 1.01 -11.04 -0.45
C SER A 117 0.31 -10.08 -1.42
N LYS A 118 0.78 -10.01 -2.67
CA LYS A 118 0.13 -9.22 -3.71
C LYS A 118 -1.19 -9.84 -4.16
N ALA A 119 -1.29 -11.16 -4.23
CA ALA A 119 -2.55 -11.87 -4.46
C ALA A 119 -3.57 -11.61 -3.33
N TYR A 120 -3.10 -11.59 -2.08
CA TYR A 120 -3.92 -11.20 -0.93
C TYR A 120 -4.50 -9.79 -1.10
N GLN A 121 -3.66 -8.79 -1.45
CA GLN A 121 -4.10 -7.40 -1.65
C GLN A 121 -5.16 -7.31 -2.75
N ILE A 122 -4.95 -7.98 -3.89
CA ILE A 122 -5.91 -8.02 -5.01
C ILE A 122 -7.26 -8.57 -4.55
N ASN A 123 -7.27 -9.73 -3.86
CA ASN A 123 -8.48 -10.36 -3.39
C ASN A 123 -9.19 -9.53 -2.30
N TYR A 124 -8.41 -8.94 -1.40
CA TYR A 124 -8.95 -8.06 -0.33
C TYR A 124 -9.64 -6.83 -0.92
N MET A 125 -9.02 -6.17 -1.90
CA MET A 125 -9.60 -5.00 -2.58
C MET A 125 -10.87 -5.37 -3.37
N GLU A 126 -10.92 -6.56 -3.96
CA GLU A 126 -12.15 -7.06 -4.60
C GLU A 126 -13.27 -7.23 -3.56
N GLY A 127 -12.97 -7.76 -2.38
CA GLY A 127 -13.93 -7.86 -1.27
C GLY A 127 -14.46 -6.48 -0.85
N LEU A 128 -13.57 -5.48 -0.71
CA LEU A 128 -13.97 -4.11 -0.40
C LEU A 128 -14.79 -3.46 -1.54
N ARG A 129 -14.48 -3.76 -2.80
CA ARG A 129 -15.27 -3.32 -3.95
C ARG A 129 -16.71 -3.84 -3.87
N GLN A 130 -16.88 -5.13 -3.56
CA GLN A 130 -18.21 -5.73 -3.39
C GLN A 130 -18.96 -5.10 -2.21
N LYS A 131 -18.24 -4.78 -1.12
CA LYS A 131 -18.83 -4.08 0.03
C LYS A 131 -19.26 -2.66 -0.36
N ALA A 132 -18.41 -1.91 -1.08
CA ALA A 132 -18.74 -0.57 -1.56
C ALA A 132 -19.96 -0.56 -2.50
N THR A 133 -20.05 -1.53 -3.41
CA THR A 133 -21.19 -1.65 -4.35
C THR A 133 -22.53 -1.87 -3.63
N LYS A 134 -22.53 -2.49 -2.46
CA LYS A 134 -23.72 -2.70 -1.63
C LYS A 134 -24.02 -1.52 -0.69
N SER A 135 -23.11 -0.58 -0.57
CA SER A 135 -23.27 0.62 0.25
C SER A 135 -24.14 1.66 -0.47
N PRO A 136 -24.97 2.44 0.25
CA PRO A 136 -25.67 3.58 -0.34
C PRO A 136 -24.76 4.80 -0.56
N TYR A 137 -23.48 4.69 -0.22
CA TYR A 137 -22.52 5.79 -0.24
C TYR A 137 -21.64 5.78 -1.48
N SER A 138 -21.11 6.94 -1.87
CA SER A 138 -20.19 7.11 -3.01
C SER A 138 -18.77 6.71 -2.64
N ILE A 139 -18.54 5.41 -2.39
CA ILE A 139 -17.22 4.86 -2.06
C ILE A 139 -16.71 4.06 -3.24
N TYR A 140 -15.47 4.35 -3.63
CA TYR A 140 -14.79 3.68 -4.75
C TYR A 140 -13.55 2.95 -4.26
N THR A 141 -13.19 1.88 -4.95
CA THR A 141 -11.95 1.14 -4.73
C THR A 141 -11.25 0.92 -6.05
N THR A 142 -9.93 1.10 -6.07
CA THR A 142 -9.08 0.84 -7.24
C THR A 142 -7.87 0.03 -6.84
N ASP A 143 -7.59 -1.02 -7.59
CA ASP A 143 -6.37 -1.82 -7.48
C ASP A 143 -5.52 -1.60 -8.74
N ILE A 144 -4.38 -0.93 -8.59
CA ILE A 144 -3.40 -0.68 -9.65
C ILE A 144 -2.36 -1.80 -9.60
N ARG A 145 -2.18 -2.50 -10.73
CA ARG A 145 -1.29 -3.66 -10.85
C ARG A 145 -0.13 -3.36 -11.80
N PRO A 146 0.92 -2.68 -11.35
CA PRO A 146 2.09 -2.41 -12.18
C PRO A 146 2.81 -3.72 -12.58
N GLY A 147 3.44 -3.69 -13.74
CA GLY A 147 4.50 -4.62 -14.12
C GLY A 147 5.82 -4.25 -13.45
N PHE A 148 6.93 -4.57 -14.12
CA PHE A 148 8.25 -4.14 -13.65
C PHE A 148 8.44 -2.64 -13.89
N VAL A 149 8.85 -1.94 -12.84
CA VAL A 149 9.20 -0.51 -12.87
C VAL A 149 10.65 -0.40 -12.42
N ASP A 150 11.44 0.43 -13.09
CA ASP A 150 12.88 0.62 -12.80
C ASP A 150 13.07 1.30 -11.44
N THR A 151 13.07 0.51 -10.40
CA THR A 151 13.20 0.92 -9.00
C THR A 151 14.15 -0.01 -8.26
N ALA A 152 14.60 0.42 -7.09
CA ALA A 152 15.43 -0.42 -6.21
C ALA A 152 14.75 -1.74 -5.79
N MET A 153 13.44 -1.86 -5.96
CA MET A 153 12.68 -3.10 -5.69
C MET A 153 12.72 -4.07 -6.88
N ALA A 154 12.95 -3.59 -8.10
CA ALA A 154 13.07 -4.44 -9.29
C ALA A 154 14.44 -5.12 -9.27
N LYS A 155 14.52 -6.30 -8.66
CA LYS A 155 15.73 -7.12 -8.52
C LYS A 155 15.62 -8.37 -9.40
N GLY A 156 16.75 -8.78 -9.99
CA GLY A 156 16.87 -10.04 -10.76
C GLY A 156 17.34 -9.83 -12.19
N GLU A 157 17.90 -10.87 -12.78
CA GLU A 157 18.28 -10.91 -14.19
C GLU A 157 17.06 -11.28 -15.06
N GLY A 158 17.04 -10.82 -16.32
CA GLY A 158 16.01 -11.20 -17.29
C GLY A 158 14.68 -10.46 -17.14
N LEU A 159 14.65 -9.33 -16.43
CA LEU A 159 13.47 -8.47 -16.43
C LEU A 159 13.24 -7.90 -17.83
N PHE A 160 12.03 -8.08 -18.34
CA PHE A 160 11.62 -7.53 -19.65
C PHE A 160 10.45 -6.55 -19.46
N TRP A 161 10.36 -5.56 -20.37
CA TRP A 161 9.34 -4.51 -20.30
C TRP A 161 9.36 -3.72 -19.00
N VAL A 162 10.57 -3.33 -18.59
CA VAL A 162 10.75 -2.47 -17.42
C VAL A 162 10.35 -1.04 -17.79
N THR A 163 9.40 -0.49 -17.09
CA THR A 163 8.96 0.90 -17.28
C THR A 163 9.91 1.85 -16.55
N PRO A 164 10.47 2.89 -17.20
CA PRO A 164 11.26 3.92 -16.50
C PRO A 164 10.41 4.68 -15.49
N VAL A 165 11.08 5.38 -14.56
CA VAL A 165 10.42 6.14 -13.47
C VAL A 165 10.10 7.58 -13.87
N ASP A 166 10.73 8.11 -14.93
CA ASP A 166 10.66 9.47 -15.47
C ASP A 166 9.79 9.58 -16.73
#